data_08aab3e8ce29c2e31794831bb5d72b7d
#
_entry.id   08aab3e8ce29c2e31794831bb5d72b7d
#
_cell.length_a   1.000
_cell.length_b   1.000
_cell.length_c   1.000
_cell.angle_alpha   90.00
_cell.angle_beta   90.00
_cell.angle_gamma   90.00
#
_symmetry.space_group_name_H-M   'P 1'
#
loop_
_entity.id
_entity.type
_entity.pdbx_description
1 polymer ?
#
loop_
_entity_poly.entity_id
_entity_poly.type
_entity_poly.pdbx_seq_one_letter_code
_entity_poly.pdbx_strand_id
1 'polypeptide(L)'
;FKEIFDLFPYEYVHMGGDEVEKNNWKKCPRCQKRIRTEGLKSVEDLQAWFVRDMEKFFLANGKKLIGWDEVVADGLTSDAAITWWRSWSKEAVPMATSQGQRVIACPNEYFYFDYAQDKNSVKKILAYDPYADDRLSPEQKECFWGVQANLWAEWIPSMKRIEYLILPRMVALSEIAWVQPEAKPDLKEFYRQLVPQFKRMDVMRVNYRVPDLQGFYKVNAFIDETTVELTCPLPGTEIRYTTDGSMPTKESALYNGALEVGKTTDFAFRTFRPDGSPSDAVRTKYVKAPYAEAVTAPA
;
A
#
# COMPACT_ATOMS: atom_id res chain seq x y z
N PHE A 1 -12.75 11.51 25.23
CA PHE A 1 -12.60 10.04 25.18
C PHE A 1 -13.64 9.29 26.03
N LYS A 2 -14.12 9.80 27.16
CA LYS A 2 -15.15 9.08 27.95
C LYS A 2 -16.41 8.77 27.12
N GLU A 3 -16.91 9.76 26.36
CA GLU A 3 -18.05 9.56 25.44
C GLU A 3 -17.73 8.53 24.34
N ILE A 4 -16.47 8.54 23.84
CA ILE A 4 -16.02 7.54 22.87
C ILE A 4 -15.98 6.13 23.47
N PHE A 5 -15.57 6.00 24.72
CA PHE A 5 -15.54 4.70 25.42
C PHE A 5 -16.94 4.13 25.62
N ASP A 6 -17.93 4.98 25.86
CA ASP A 6 -19.33 4.60 26.00
C ASP A 6 -19.93 4.15 24.65
N LEU A 7 -19.57 4.84 23.56
CA LEU A 7 -20.04 4.52 22.20
C LEU A 7 -19.35 3.28 21.61
N PHE A 8 -18.07 3.07 21.94
CA PHE A 8 -17.26 1.96 21.41
C PHE A 8 -16.75 1.10 22.57
N PRO A 9 -17.48 0.03 22.94
CA PRO A 9 -17.20 -0.75 24.16
C PRO A 9 -16.04 -1.75 23.98
N TYR A 10 -15.12 -1.52 23.03
CA TYR A 10 -13.95 -2.35 22.80
C TYR A 10 -12.82 -2.04 23.79
N GLU A 11 -11.94 -3.04 23.97
CA GLU A 11 -10.80 -2.92 24.88
C GLU A 11 -9.78 -1.87 24.38
N TYR A 12 -9.50 -1.86 23.08
CA TYR A 12 -8.53 -0.96 22.47
C TYR A 12 -9.16 0.26 21.82
N VAL A 13 -8.54 1.41 22.03
CA VAL A 13 -8.96 2.69 21.45
C VAL A 13 -7.77 3.41 20.84
N HIS A 14 -7.88 3.79 19.58
CA HIS A 14 -6.82 4.48 18.86
C HIS A 14 -6.84 5.97 19.17
N MET A 15 -5.71 6.49 19.68
CA MET A 15 -5.61 7.92 20.05
C MET A 15 -5.01 8.81 18.95
N GLY A 16 -4.52 8.25 17.86
CA GLY A 16 -3.75 8.99 16.86
C GLY A 16 -2.29 9.15 17.29
N GLY A 17 -1.78 10.38 17.30
CA GLY A 17 -0.45 10.72 17.80
C GLY A 17 0.60 10.95 16.70
N ASP A 18 0.18 10.89 15.44
CA ASP A 18 0.98 11.10 14.23
C ASP A 18 1.24 12.59 13.94
N GLU A 19 2.32 12.85 13.22
CA GLU A 19 2.66 14.12 12.55
C GLU A 19 2.52 15.39 13.42
N VAL A 20 2.84 15.28 14.70
CA VAL A 20 2.65 16.40 15.66
C VAL A 20 3.63 17.52 15.38
N GLU A 21 3.11 18.66 14.91
CA GLU A 21 3.88 19.89 14.70
C GLU A 21 4.22 20.59 16.02
N LYS A 22 5.51 20.61 16.38
CA LYS A 22 5.99 21.08 17.68
C LYS A 22 6.47 22.53 17.71
N ASN A 23 6.42 23.24 16.55
CA ASN A 23 6.93 24.61 16.47
C ASN A 23 6.23 25.59 17.44
N ASN A 24 4.92 25.41 17.60
CA ASN A 24 4.15 26.20 18.57
C ASN A 24 4.50 25.83 20.02
N TRP A 25 4.81 24.56 20.30
CA TRP A 25 5.18 24.12 21.64
C TRP A 25 6.49 24.73 22.12
N LYS A 26 7.45 24.94 21.21
CA LYS A 26 8.74 25.60 21.50
C LYS A 26 8.56 27.04 22.00
N LYS A 27 7.49 27.71 21.54
CA LYS A 27 7.21 29.11 21.87
C LYS A 27 6.10 29.30 22.95
N CYS A 28 5.33 28.26 23.24
CA CYS A 28 4.20 28.31 24.14
C CYS A 28 4.66 28.36 25.62
N PRO A 29 4.34 29.43 26.37
CA PRO A 29 4.76 29.52 27.79
C PRO A 29 4.23 28.36 28.65
N ARG A 30 3.02 27.85 28.37
CA ARG A 30 2.42 26.74 29.11
C ARG A 30 3.18 25.42 28.81
N CYS A 31 3.52 25.18 27.57
CA CYS A 31 4.30 24.01 27.19
C CYS A 31 5.71 24.05 27.82
N GLN A 32 6.37 25.19 27.75
CA GLN A 32 7.68 25.41 28.37
C GLN A 32 7.64 25.28 29.89
N LYS A 33 6.55 25.76 30.53
CA LYS A 33 6.33 25.54 31.97
C LYS A 33 6.18 24.04 32.28
N ARG A 34 5.38 23.29 31.48
CA ARG A 34 5.18 21.85 31.68
C ARG A 34 6.50 21.11 31.55
N ILE A 35 7.30 21.39 30.49
CA ILE A 35 8.62 20.79 30.27
C ILE A 35 9.49 20.94 31.52
N ARG A 36 9.56 22.16 32.10
CA ARG A 36 10.35 22.40 33.32
C ARG A 36 9.77 21.70 34.56
N THR A 37 8.46 21.70 34.72
CA THR A 37 7.79 21.13 35.91
C THR A 37 7.94 19.59 35.92
N GLU A 38 7.87 18.96 34.78
CA GLU A 38 7.99 17.49 34.63
C GLU A 38 9.44 17.02 34.41
N GLY A 39 10.43 17.95 34.44
CA GLY A 39 11.84 17.60 34.23
C GLY A 39 12.17 17.08 32.84
N LEU A 40 11.39 17.46 31.85
CA LEU A 40 11.58 17.03 30.43
C LEU A 40 12.70 17.84 29.78
N LYS A 41 13.37 17.27 28.78
CA LYS A 41 14.53 17.89 28.11
C LYS A 41 14.14 18.64 26.83
N SER A 42 13.02 18.23 26.18
CA SER A 42 12.66 18.67 24.85
C SER A 42 11.14 18.71 24.63
N VAL A 43 10.71 19.24 23.51
CA VAL A 43 9.30 19.17 23.09
C VAL A 43 8.93 17.74 22.60
N GLU A 44 9.91 16.94 22.19
CA GLU A 44 9.75 15.52 21.88
C GLU A 44 9.41 14.76 23.17
N ASP A 45 10.12 15.02 24.25
CA ASP A 45 9.80 14.45 25.58
C ASP A 45 8.42 14.91 26.06
N LEU A 46 7.98 16.11 25.70
CA LEU A 46 6.64 16.60 26.04
C LEU A 46 5.55 15.77 25.33
N GLN A 47 5.77 15.36 24.07
CA GLN A 47 4.86 14.44 23.39
C GLN A 47 4.83 13.09 24.08
N ALA A 48 5.99 12.51 24.36
CA ALA A 48 6.10 11.23 25.07
C ALA A 48 5.43 11.30 26.46
N TRP A 49 5.63 12.40 27.20
CA TRP A 49 4.94 12.63 28.47
C TRP A 49 3.42 12.65 28.30
N PHE A 50 2.91 13.35 27.28
CA PHE A 50 1.47 13.43 27.00
C PHE A 50 0.89 12.05 26.66
N VAL A 51 1.58 11.26 25.83
CA VAL A 51 1.14 9.91 25.44
C VAL A 51 1.05 9.01 26.68
N ARG A 52 2.07 9.03 27.56
CA ARG A 52 2.04 8.27 28.82
C ARG A 52 0.91 8.71 29.76
N ASP A 53 0.61 10.02 29.82
CA ASP A 53 -0.50 10.53 30.62
C ASP A 53 -1.85 10.05 30.07
N MET A 54 -1.99 10.04 28.75
CA MET A 54 -3.16 9.49 28.07
C MET A 54 -3.29 7.97 28.27
N GLU A 55 -2.21 7.22 28.22
CA GLU A 55 -2.24 5.79 28.52
C GLU A 55 -2.75 5.51 29.93
N LYS A 56 -2.25 6.24 30.93
CA LYS A 56 -2.76 6.14 32.32
C LYS A 56 -4.25 6.43 32.40
N PHE A 57 -4.71 7.44 31.67
CA PHE A 57 -6.13 7.76 31.60
C PHE A 57 -6.95 6.62 30.95
N PHE A 58 -6.46 6.02 29.87
CA PHE A 58 -7.12 4.89 29.21
C PHE A 58 -7.21 3.70 30.15
N LEU A 59 -6.11 3.29 30.75
CA LEU A 59 -6.04 2.18 31.70
C LEU A 59 -6.97 2.38 32.91
N ALA A 60 -7.02 3.61 33.45
CA ALA A 60 -7.94 3.95 34.53
C ALA A 60 -9.43 3.86 34.15
N ASN A 61 -9.76 3.84 32.87
CA ASN A 61 -11.10 3.63 32.34
C ASN A 61 -11.29 2.23 31.74
N GLY A 62 -10.40 1.28 32.01
CA GLY A 62 -10.47 -0.10 31.51
C GLY A 62 -10.23 -0.25 30.01
N LYS A 63 -9.49 0.72 29.42
CA LYS A 63 -9.15 0.73 27.99
C LYS A 63 -7.64 0.64 27.79
N LYS A 64 -7.23 0.11 26.64
CA LYS A 64 -5.85 0.05 26.20
C LYS A 64 -5.63 1.00 25.02
N LEU A 65 -4.46 1.61 24.96
CA LEU A 65 -4.11 2.59 23.95
C LEU A 65 -3.56 1.92 22.71
N ILE A 66 -4.05 2.33 21.53
CA ILE A 66 -3.34 2.18 20.26
C ILE A 66 -2.93 3.57 19.77
N GLY A 67 -1.76 3.71 19.17
CA GLY A 67 -1.35 4.94 18.48
C GLY A 67 -0.61 4.64 17.18
N TRP A 68 -0.45 5.66 16.35
CA TRP A 68 0.50 5.58 15.24
C TRP A 68 1.91 5.40 15.79
N ASP A 69 2.83 4.88 15.01
CA ASP A 69 4.17 4.50 15.50
C ASP A 69 5.02 5.66 16.04
N GLU A 70 4.60 6.91 15.87
CA GLU A 70 5.19 8.09 16.53
C GLU A 70 5.02 8.08 18.05
N VAL A 71 4.03 7.36 18.57
CA VAL A 71 3.80 7.31 20.02
C VAL A 71 4.76 6.36 20.74
N VAL A 72 5.56 5.57 20.01
CA VAL A 72 6.57 4.70 20.62
C VAL A 72 7.53 5.55 21.42
N ALA A 73 7.50 5.38 22.72
CA ALA A 73 8.32 6.12 23.68
C ALA A 73 8.60 5.28 24.89
N ASP A 74 9.70 5.59 25.59
CA ASP A 74 10.01 4.95 26.86
C ASP A 74 8.90 5.22 27.89
N GLY A 75 8.49 4.16 28.56
CA GLY A 75 7.54 4.21 29.67
C GLY A 75 6.07 3.98 29.28
N LEU A 76 5.74 3.65 28.04
CA LEU A 76 4.48 2.98 27.71
C LEU A 76 4.50 1.54 28.21
N THR A 77 3.34 1.04 28.62
CA THR A 77 3.22 -0.35 29.09
C THR A 77 3.19 -1.34 27.93
N SER A 78 3.37 -2.64 28.20
CA SER A 78 3.14 -3.72 27.23
C SER A 78 1.67 -3.85 26.80
N ASP A 79 0.75 -3.20 27.50
CA ASP A 79 -0.68 -3.15 27.13
C ASP A 79 -0.96 -2.22 25.94
N ALA A 80 -0.06 -1.26 25.66
CA ALA A 80 -0.19 -0.42 24.48
C ALA A 80 0.10 -1.18 23.18
N ALA A 81 -0.50 -0.72 22.08
CA ALA A 81 -0.22 -1.22 20.75
C ALA A 81 0.12 -0.06 19.80
N ILE A 82 0.84 -0.37 18.72
CA ILE A 82 1.14 0.61 17.68
C ILE A 82 0.62 0.17 16.33
N THR A 83 0.22 1.15 15.51
CA THR A 83 -0.04 0.99 14.09
C THR A 83 1.16 1.57 13.34
N TRP A 84 2.04 0.69 12.84
CA TRP A 84 3.28 1.10 12.18
C TRP A 84 3.03 1.43 10.71
N TRP A 85 3.12 2.72 10.36
CA TRP A 85 2.86 3.21 9.00
C TRP A 85 4.11 3.78 8.31
N ARG A 86 5.07 4.29 9.07
CA ARG A 86 6.28 4.95 8.56
C ARG A 86 7.31 3.91 8.14
N SER A 87 7.28 3.45 6.89
CA SER A 87 8.26 2.48 6.36
C SER A 87 9.73 2.92 6.49
N TRP A 88 9.97 4.24 6.60
CA TRP A 88 11.31 4.81 6.83
C TRP A 88 11.72 4.81 8.31
N SER A 89 10.81 4.65 9.25
CA SER A 89 11.08 4.58 10.68
C SER A 89 11.43 3.15 11.10
N LYS A 90 12.67 2.74 10.82
CA LYS A 90 13.12 1.36 11.02
C LYS A 90 13.23 0.95 12.50
N GLU A 91 13.30 1.91 13.42
CA GLU A 91 13.46 1.66 14.86
C GLU A 91 12.11 1.51 15.59
N ALA A 92 11.01 1.94 15.01
CA ALA A 92 9.70 1.94 15.68
C ALA A 92 9.25 0.54 16.09
N VAL A 93 9.36 -0.43 15.17
CA VAL A 93 8.95 -1.82 15.44
C VAL A 93 9.86 -2.50 16.45
N PRO A 94 11.22 -2.51 16.29
CA PRO A 94 12.12 -3.06 17.32
C PRO A 94 11.91 -2.43 18.70
N MET A 95 11.71 -1.12 18.77
CA MET A 95 11.47 -0.41 20.04
C MET A 95 10.17 -0.86 20.70
N ALA A 96 9.05 -0.88 19.98
CA ALA A 96 7.76 -1.30 20.51
C ALA A 96 7.78 -2.76 20.97
N THR A 97 8.29 -3.66 20.13
CA THR A 97 8.32 -5.10 20.43
C THR A 97 9.28 -5.45 21.56
N SER A 98 10.38 -4.70 21.74
CA SER A 98 11.28 -4.87 22.90
C SER A 98 10.60 -4.52 24.24
N GLN A 99 9.55 -3.70 24.21
CA GLN A 99 8.70 -3.36 25.34
C GLN A 99 7.49 -4.30 25.49
N GLY A 100 7.37 -5.32 24.64
CA GLY A 100 6.25 -6.27 24.61
C GLY A 100 4.96 -5.69 24.01
N GLN A 101 5.03 -4.53 23.38
CA GLN A 101 3.89 -3.87 22.75
C GLN A 101 3.50 -4.59 21.46
N ARG A 102 2.20 -4.60 21.17
CA ARG A 102 1.66 -5.21 19.95
C ARG A 102 1.81 -4.28 18.75
N VAL A 103 1.98 -4.86 17.57
CA VAL A 103 2.18 -4.14 16.30
C VAL A 103 1.14 -4.54 15.27
N ILE A 104 0.47 -3.53 14.69
CA ILE A 104 -0.34 -3.65 13.48
C ILE A 104 0.50 -3.05 12.35
N ALA A 105 0.90 -3.88 11.38
CA ALA A 105 1.74 -3.42 10.28
C ALA A 105 0.89 -2.81 9.15
N CYS A 106 1.10 -1.53 8.87
CA CYS A 106 0.48 -0.83 7.74
C CYS A 106 1.47 0.10 7.01
N PRO A 107 2.71 -0.36 6.69
CA PRO A 107 3.70 0.51 6.08
C PRO A 107 3.18 1.13 4.78
N ASN A 108 3.32 2.46 4.67
CA ASN A 108 2.69 3.26 3.63
C ASN A 108 3.10 2.87 2.21
N GLU A 109 4.30 2.39 2.02
CA GLU A 109 4.79 1.95 0.71
C GLU A 109 4.15 0.64 0.20
N TYR A 110 3.42 -0.09 1.07
CA TYR A 110 2.69 -1.31 0.73
C TYR A 110 1.18 -1.13 0.84
N PHE A 111 0.69 -0.50 1.92
CA PHE A 111 -0.71 -0.60 2.35
C PHE A 111 -1.49 0.71 2.36
N TYR A 112 -0.93 1.81 1.84
CA TYR A 112 -1.70 3.02 1.57
C TYR A 112 -2.43 2.87 0.23
N PHE A 113 -3.70 2.54 0.28
CA PHE A 113 -4.52 2.24 -0.90
C PHE A 113 -5.13 3.47 -1.56
N ASP A 114 -4.99 4.64 -0.98
CA ASP A 114 -5.19 5.94 -1.62
C ASP A 114 -4.13 6.24 -2.69
N TYR A 115 -2.94 5.63 -2.58
CA TYR A 115 -1.92 5.73 -3.63
C TYR A 115 -2.34 4.99 -4.90
N ALA A 116 -1.85 5.47 -6.03
CA ALA A 116 -2.02 4.79 -7.31
C ALA A 116 -1.57 3.32 -7.22
N GLN A 117 -2.32 2.43 -7.87
CA GLN A 117 -2.03 0.98 -7.79
C GLN A 117 -0.67 0.59 -8.38
N ASP A 118 -0.08 1.43 -9.23
CA ASP A 118 1.27 1.21 -9.76
C ASP A 118 2.34 1.39 -8.68
N LYS A 119 2.11 2.29 -7.71
CA LYS A 119 3.01 2.51 -6.58
C LYS A 119 2.92 1.39 -5.55
N ASN A 120 1.70 1.00 -5.19
CA ASN A 120 1.39 -0.07 -4.24
C ASN A 120 0.65 -1.19 -4.96
N SER A 121 1.36 -1.93 -5.82
CA SER A 121 0.78 -2.95 -6.69
C SER A 121 0.44 -4.25 -5.95
N VAL A 122 -0.46 -5.04 -6.52
CA VAL A 122 -0.77 -6.40 -6.03
C VAL A 122 0.50 -7.23 -5.87
N LYS A 123 1.43 -7.17 -6.84
CA LYS A 123 2.72 -7.87 -6.77
C LYS A 123 3.52 -7.46 -5.55
N LYS A 124 3.57 -6.15 -5.26
CA LYS A 124 4.31 -5.59 -4.11
C LYS A 124 3.66 -6.01 -2.79
N ILE A 125 2.33 -6.00 -2.71
CA ILE A 125 1.60 -6.44 -1.52
C ILE A 125 1.86 -7.93 -1.24
N LEU A 126 1.74 -8.79 -2.24
CA LEU A 126 1.98 -10.24 -2.09
C LEU A 126 3.43 -10.55 -1.66
N ALA A 127 4.38 -9.71 -2.04
CA ALA A 127 5.78 -9.87 -1.65
C ALA A 127 6.07 -9.41 -0.21
N TYR A 128 5.13 -8.73 0.45
CA TYR A 128 5.32 -8.26 1.81
C TYR A 128 5.41 -9.42 2.81
N ASP A 129 6.41 -9.36 3.67
CA ASP A 129 6.59 -10.27 4.80
C ASP A 129 6.77 -9.42 6.08
N PRO A 130 5.83 -9.50 7.04
CA PRO A 130 5.96 -8.75 8.30
C PRO A 130 7.12 -9.23 9.17
N TYR A 131 7.65 -10.42 8.92
CA TYR A 131 8.71 -11.05 9.70
C TYR A 131 10.11 -10.94 9.07
N ALA A 132 10.24 -10.19 7.97
CA ALA A 132 11.48 -10.06 7.21
C ALA A 132 12.60 -9.28 7.93
N ASP A 133 12.30 -8.58 9.03
CA ASP A 133 13.33 -7.86 9.79
C ASP A 133 14.13 -8.84 10.67
N ASP A 134 15.35 -9.14 10.25
CA ASP A 134 16.26 -10.07 10.94
C ASP A 134 16.75 -9.57 12.31
N ARG A 135 16.50 -8.30 12.64
CA ARG A 135 16.83 -7.73 13.96
C ARG A 135 15.85 -8.16 15.05
N LEU A 136 14.67 -8.65 14.66
CA LEU A 136 13.63 -9.07 15.60
C LEU A 136 13.86 -10.50 16.05
N SER A 137 13.85 -10.72 17.37
CA SER A 137 13.85 -12.06 17.94
C SER A 137 12.51 -12.79 17.64
N PRO A 138 12.46 -14.13 17.78
CA PRO A 138 11.20 -14.87 17.64
C PRO A 138 10.07 -14.33 18.52
N GLU A 139 10.37 -13.98 19.76
CA GLU A 139 9.40 -13.43 20.73
C GLU A 139 8.88 -12.05 20.28
N GLN A 140 9.75 -11.22 19.68
CA GLN A 140 9.36 -9.93 19.13
C GLN A 140 8.46 -10.09 17.88
N LYS A 141 8.72 -11.12 17.06
CA LYS A 141 7.86 -11.45 15.92
C LYS A 141 6.45 -11.88 16.35
N GLU A 142 6.29 -12.49 17.51
CA GLU A 142 4.98 -12.82 18.10
C GLU A 142 4.17 -11.59 18.54
N CYS A 143 4.80 -10.41 18.62
CA CYS A 143 4.10 -9.16 18.90
C CYS A 143 3.25 -8.64 17.74
N PHE A 144 3.44 -9.14 16.52
CA PHE A 144 2.62 -8.73 15.39
C PHE A 144 1.20 -9.31 15.51
N TRP A 145 0.20 -8.42 15.48
CA TRP A 145 -1.21 -8.82 15.44
C TRP A 145 -1.71 -9.06 14.02
N GLY A 146 -1.07 -8.44 13.04
CA GLY A 146 -1.43 -8.58 11.64
C GLY A 146 -1.12 -7.34 10.82
N VAL A 147 -1.84 -7.21 9.71
CA VAL A 147 -1.66 -6.16 8.71
C VAL A 147 -2.93 -5.32 8.54
N GLN A 148 -2.75 -4.06 8.16
CA GLN A 148 -3.85 -3.12 7.90
C GLN A 148 -3.54 -2.34 6.63
N ALA A 149 -4.58 -2.07 5.81
CA ALA A 149 -4.50 -1.09 4.74
C ALA A 149 -5.22 0.20 5.13
N ASN A 150 -4.67 1.32 4.72
CA ASN A 150 -5.25 2.65 4.92
C ASN A 150 -5.76 3.20 3.59
N LEU A 151 -6.88 3.91 3.64
CA LEU A 151 -7.47 4.60 2.50
C LEU A 151 -7.88 6.01 2.93
N TRP A 152 -7.00 6.97 2.74
CA TRP A 152 -7.22 8.37 3.08
C TRP A 152 -8.10 9.04 2.01
N ALA A 153 -9.14 9.72 2.43
CA ALA A 153 -10.25 10.09 1.55
C ALA A 153 -10.17 11.50 0.96
N GLU A 154 -9.11 12.26 1.20
CA GLU A 154 -8.97 13.68 0.76
C GLU A 154 -9.18 13.84 -0.76
N TRP A 155 -8.78 12.84 -1.55
CA TRP A 155 -8.83 12.87 -3.00
C TRP A 155 -9.74 11.79 -3.60
N ILE A 156 -10.69 11.27 -2.80
CA ILE A 156 -11.58 10.19 -3.20
C ILE A 156 -13.02 10.70 -3.31
N PRO A 157 -13.48 11.06 -4.51
CA PRO A 157 -14.78 11.75 -4.70
C PRO A 157 -15.99 10.82 -4.71
N SER A 158 -15.82 9.49 -4.74
CA SER A 158 -16.95 8.57 -4.92
C SER A 158 -16.66 7.14 -4.45
N MET A 159 -17.72 6.37 -4.18
CA MET A 159 -17.62 4.92 -3.88
C MET A 159 -16.99 4.15 -5.03
N LYS A 160 -17.29 4.46 -6.29
CA LYS A 160 -16.63 3.83 -7.44
C LYS A 160 -15.11 4.04 -7.43
N ARG A 161 -14.63 5.19 -6.96
CA ARG A 161 -13.20 5.44 -6.81
C ARG A 161 -12.60 4.61 -5.66
N ILE A 162 -13.32 4.44 -4.56
CA ILE A 162 -12.93 3.55 -3.46
C ILE A 162 -12.76 2.12 -4.00
N GLU A 163 -13.80 1.57 -4.60
CA GLU A 163 -13.79 0.22 -5.16
C GLU A 163 -12.60 -0.01 -6.10
N TYR A 164 -12.36 0.95 -6.98
CA TYR A 164 -11.24 0.94 -7.91
C TYR A 164 -9.87 0.93 -7.19
N LEU A 165 -9.72 1.71 -6.14
CA LEU A 165 -8.46 1.82 -5.40
C LEU A 165 -8.19 0.59 -4.52
N ILE A 166 -9.22 0.03 -3.90
CA ILE A 166 -9.03 -1.10 -2.97
C ILE A 166 -8.98 -2.46 -3.67
N LEU A 167 -9.63 -2.64 -4.81
CA LEU A 167 -9.72 -3.94 -5.47
C LEU A 167 -8.86 -3.99 -6.75
N PRO A 168 -8.07 -5.04 -6.94
CA PRO A 168 -8.00 -6.29 -6.14
C PRO A 168 -7.00 -6.27 -4.97
N ARG A 169 -6.38 -5.11 -4.62
CA ARG A 169 -5.34 -5.02 -3.57
C ARG A 169 -5.80 -5.55 -2.20
N MET A 170 -7.07 -5.32 -1.83
CA MET A 170 -7.63 -5.82 -0.58
C MET A 170 -7.65 -7.36 -0.52
N VAL A 171 -7.85 -8.03 -1.68
CA VAL A 171 -7.76 -9.48 -1.74
C VAL A 171 -6.32 -9.96 -1.54
N ALA A 172 -5.34 -9.23 -2.10
CA ALA A 172 -3.92 -9.52 -1.85
C ALA A 172 -3.53 -9.28 -0.37
N LEU A 173 -4.09 -8.25 0.27
CA LEU A 173 -3.91 -8.02 1.71
C LEU A 173 -4.49 -9.19 2.52
N SER A 174 -5.68 -9.68 2.16
CA SER A 174 -6.28 -10.84 2.83
C SER A 174 -5.40 -12.09 2.69
N GLU A 175 -4.79 -12.29 1.53
CA GLU A 175 -3.87 -13.40 1.30
C GLU A 175 -2.70 -13.37 2.29
N ILE A 176 -2.01 -12.25 2.41
CA ILE A 176 -0.88 -12.14 3.34
C ILE A 176 -1.29 -12.09 4.83
N ALA A 177 -2.55 -11.78 5.12
CA ALA A 177 -3.06 -11.77 6.50
C ALA A 177 -3.41 -13.18 7.01
N TRP A 178 -3.80 -14.09 6.11
CA TRP A 178 -4.31 -15.41 6.47
C TRP A 178 -3.39 -16.57 6.09
N VAL A 179 -2.46 -16.35 5.16
CA VAL A 179 -1.58 -17.40 4.62
C VAL A 179 -0.16 -17.21 5.16
N GLN A 180 0.43 -18.29 5.62
CA GLN A 180 1.83 -18.27 6.08
C GLN A 180 2.76 -17.85 4.92
N PRO A 181 3.85 -17.13 5.20
CA PRO A 181 4.76 -16.61 4.17
C PRO A 181 5.22 -17.66 3.14
N GLU A 182 5.48 -18.89 3.59
CA GLU A 182 5.98 -19.99 2.77
C GLU A 182 4.91 -20.59 1.84
N ALA A 183 3.64 -20.39 2.17
CA ALA A 183 2.49 -20.93 1.42
C ALA A 183 1.82 -19.89 0.52
N LYS A 184 2.34 -18.65 0.48
CA LYS A 184 1.76 -17.59 -0.36
C LYS A 184 1.85 -17.95 -1.85
N PRO A 185 0.78 -17.73 -2.63
CA PRO A 185 0.81 -17.94 -4.06
C PRO A 185 1.76 -16.96 -4.75
N ASP A 186 2.36 -17.37 -5.85
CA ASP A 186 2.96 -16.42 -6.77
C ASP A 186 1.89 -15.53 -7.45
N LEU A 187 2.31 -14.50 -8.15
CA LEU A 187 1.38 -13.55 -8.78
C LEU A 187 0.46 -14.21 -9.81
N LYS A 188 0.96 -15.20 -10.55
CA LYS A 188 0.19 -15.92 -11.57
C LYS A 188 -0.90 -16.77 -10.93
N GLU A 189 -0.53 -17.52 -9.90
CA GLU A 189 -1.45 -18.38 -9.17
C GLU A 189 -2.49 -17.52 -8.41
N PHE A 190 -2.07 -16.41 -7.80
CA PHE A 190 -2.99 -15.47 -7.17
C PHE A 190 -4.08 -14.98 -8.15
N TYR A 191 -3.69 -14.53 -9.34
CA TYR A 191 -4.67 -14.10 -10.35
C TYR A 191 -5.53 -15.24 -10.85
N ARG A 192 -5.00 -16.46 -10.97
CA ARG A 192 -5.78 -17.65 -11.33
C ARG A 192 -6.89 -17.90 -10.30
N GLN A 193 -6.56 -17.83 -9.01
CA GLN A 193 -7.52 -17.99 -7.92
C GLN A 193 -8.53 -16.85 -7.85
N LEU A 194 -8.14 -15.65 -8.29
CA LEU A 194 -8.98 -14.45 -8.26
C LEU A 194 -10.06 -14.42 -9.37
N VAL A 195 -9.92 -15.22 -10.43
CA VAL A 195 -10.88 -15.23 -11.56
C VAL A 195 -12.33 -15.45 -11.12
N PRO A 196 -12.69 -16.40 -10.25
CA PRO A 196 -14.05 -16.54 -9.75
C PRO A 196 -14.53 -15.32 -8.95
N GLN A 197 -13.63 -14.63 -8.27
CA GLN A 197 -13.96 -13.42 -7.51
C GLN A 197 -14.28 -12.24 -8.44
N PHE A 198 -13.54 -12.08 -9.52
CA PHE A 198 -13.86 -11.07 -10.54
C PHE A 198 -15.26 -11.28 -11.11
N LYS A 199 -15.66 -12.53 -11.41
CA LYS A 199 -17.02 -12.85 -11.86
C LYS A 199 -18.09 -12.45 -10.83
N ARG A 200 -17.82 -12.66 -9.54
CA ARG A 200 -18.72 -12.22 -8.45
C ARG A 200 -18.80 -10.69 -8.39
N MET A 201 -17.66 -10.02 -8.49
CA MET A 201 -17.59 -8.56 -8.51
C MET A 201 -18.34 -7.98 -9.71
N ASP A 202 -18.28 -8.63 -10.89
CA ASP A 202 -19.05 -8.23 -12.08
C ASP A 202 -20.56 -8.33 -11.83
N VAL A 203 -21.04 -9.42 -11.24
CA VAL A 203 -22.45 -9.60 -10.87
C VAL A 203 -22.89 -8.52 -9.86
N MET A 204 -22.03 -8.18 -8.91
CA MET A 204 -22.25 -7.14 -7.91
C MET A 204 -22.07 -5.72 -8.46
N ARG A 205 -21.63 -5.55 -9.71
CA ARG A 205 -21.31 -4.28 -10.37
C ARG A 205 -20.23 -3.46 -9.61
N VAL A 206 -19.29 -4.13 -9.01
CA VAL A 206 -18.16 -3.52 -8.32
C VAL A 206 -17.16 -2.96 -9.33
N ASN A 207 -16.72 -1.72 -9.12
CA ASN A 207 -15.78 -1.03 -10.02
C ASN A 207 -14.31 -1.38 -9.67
N TYR A 208 -13.94 -2.65 -9.67
CA TYR A 208 -12.54 -3.04 -9.42
C TYR A 208 -11.60 -2.61 -10.56
N ARG A 209 -10.34 -2.39 -10.26
CA ARG A 209 -9.30 -2.19 -11.29
C ARG A 209 -9.04 -3.49 -12.03
N VAL A 210 -9.10 -3.44 -13.36
CA VAL A 210 -8.66 -4.56 -14.20
C VAL A 210 -7.15 -4.75 -13.98
N PRO A 211 -6.66 -6.00 -13.79
CA PRO A 211 -5.24 -6.26 -13.65
C PRO A 211 -4.42 -5.71 -14.81
N ASP A 212 -3.23 -5.19 -14.50
CA ASP A 212 -2.34 -4.65 -15.51
C ASP A 212 -1.88 -5.72 -16.51
N LEU A 213 -1.70 -5.29 -17.74
CA LEU A 213 -1.08 -6.14 -18.77
C LEU A 213 0.34 -6.50 -18.37
N GLN A 214 0.76 -7.71 -18.71
CA GLN A 214 2.10 -8.22 -18.47
C GLN A 214 2.83 -8.41 -19.81
N GLY A 215 4.17 -8.41 -19.79
CA GLY A 215 4.99 -8.69 -20.96
C GLY A 215 5.60 -7.47 -21.65
N PHE A 216 5.62 -6.29 -20.99
CA PHE A 216 6.22 -5.08 -21.57
C PHE A 216 7.06 -4.31 -20.56
N TYR A 217 7.94 -3.45 -21.10
CA TYR A 217 8.62 -2.38 -20.34
C TYR A 217 8.17 -1.01 -20.86
N LYS A 218 8.33 0.04 -20.07
CA LYS A 218 7.96 1.40 -20.50
C LYS A 218 8.69 1.86 -21.74
N VAL A 219 9.96 1.47 -21.86
CA VAL A 219 10.80 1.74 -23.03
C VAL A 219 11.55 0.46 -23.39
N ASN A 220 11.52 0.10 -24.68
CA ASN A 220 12.20 -1.04 -25.23
C ASN A 220 13.07 -0.58 -26.40
N ALA A 221 14.35 -0.93 -26.42
CA ALA A 221 15.25 -0.65 -27.55
C ALA A 221 15.50 -1.91 -28.35
N PHE A 222 15.55 -1.80 -29.69
CA PHE A 222 15.83 -2.91 -30.59
C PHE A 222 16.60 -2.41 -31.83
N ILE A 223 17.27 -3.31 -32.57
CA ILE A 223 18.10 -3.00 -33.73
C ILE A 223 17.34 -3.24 -35.02
N ASP A 224 16.96 -4.45 -35.30
CA ASP A 224 16.29 -4.84 -36.55
C ASP A 224 14.79 -4.90 -36.42
N GLU A 225 14.28 -5.89 -35.71
CA GLU A 225 12.87 -6.15 -35.42
C GLU A 225 12.73 -6.70 -34.00
N THR A 226 11.58 -6.49 -33.41
CA THR A 226 11.21 -7.05 -32.11
C THR A 226 9.72 -7.34 -32.08
N THR A 227 9.27 -7.99 -31.01
CA THR A 227 7.88 -8.41 -30.84
C THR A 227 7.30 -7.86 -29.54
N VAL A 228 6.04 -7.42 -29.57
CA VAL A 228 5.26 -7.09 -28.37
C VAL A 228 4.36 -8.28 -28.06
N GLU A 229 4.59 -8.92 -26.93
CA GLU A 229 3.74 -9.98 -26.40
C GLU A 229 3.12 -9.58 -25.08
N LEU A 230 1.79 -9.49 -25.04
CA LEU A 230 1.06 -9.04 -23.86
C LEU A 230 0.06 -10.09 -23.41
N THR A 231 -0.10 -10.20 -22.09
CA THR A 231 -1.16 -11.01 -21.48
C THR A 231 -1.95 -10.20 -20.46
N CYS A 232 -3.26 -10.45 -20.41
CA CYS A 232 -4.11 -9.97 -19.33
C CYS A 232 -4.40 -11.14 -18.37
N PRO A 233 -4.14 -11.00 -17.07
CA PRO A 233 -4.47 -12.04 -16.11
C PRO A 233 -5.96 -12.32 -15.97
N LEU A 234 -6.83 -11.40 -16.44
CA LEU A 234 -8.28 -11.57 -16.40
C LEU A 234 -8.80 -12.17 -17.72
N PRO A 235 -9.30 -13.42 -17.72
CA PRO A 235 -9.86 -14.06 -18.92
C PRO A 235 -11.13 -13.37 -19.42
N GLY A 236 -11.35 -13.45 -20.74
CA GLY A 236 -12.55 -12.91 -21.38
C GLY A 236 -12.52 -11.40 -21.61
N THR A 237 -11.36 -10.77 -21.42
CA THR A 237 -11.13 -9.38 -21.75
C THR A 237 -10.59 -9.23 -23.18
N GLU A 238 -10.88 -8.08 -23.81
CA GLU A 238 -10.27 -7.69 -25.09
C GLU A 238 -9.16 -6.65 -24.83
N ILE A 239 -8.01 -6.82 -25.48
CA ILE A 239 -6.96 -5.82 -25.47
C ILE A 239 -7.03 -5.05 -26.79
N ARG A 240 -7.18 -3.72 -26.70
CA ARG A 240 -7.17 -2.80 -27.84
C ARG A 240 -5.90 -1.96 -27.81
N TYR A 241 -5.40 -1.54 -28.96
CA TYR A 241 -4.17 -0.75 -29.02
C TYR A 241 -4.18 0.31 -30.11
N THR A 242 -3.27 1.28 -29.94
CA THR A 242 -2.89 2.29 -30.93
C THR A 242 -1.37 2.30 -31.07
N THR A 243 -0.87 2.80 -32.19
CA THR A 243 0.58 2.87 -32.52
C THR A 243 1.12 4.30 -32.53
N ASP A 244 0.31 5.27 -32.15
CA ASP A 244 0.62 6.71 -32.10
C ASP A 244 0.53 7.26 -30.66
N GLY A 245 0.34 6.37 -29.67
CA GLY A 245 0.18 6.74 -28.26
C GLY A 245 -1.18 7.35 -27.91
N SER A 246 -2.11 7.46 -28.85
CA SER A 246 -3.49 7.90 -28.55
C SER A 246 -4.21 6.92 -27.64
N MET A 247 -5.28 7.38 -26.96
CA MET A 247 -6.03 6.54 -26.03
C MET A 247 -6.83 5.48 -26.79
N PRO A 248 -6.60 4.17 -26.56
CA PRO A 248 -7.38 3.12 -27.23
C PRO A 248 -8.87 3.18 -26.83
N THR A 249 -9.74 3.03 -27.81
CA THR A 249 -11.19 2.88 -27.70
C THR A 249 -11.63 1.49 -28.14
N LYS A 250 -12.93 1.19 -28.05
CA LYS A 250 -13.48 -0.08 -28.54
C LYS A 250 -13.30 -0.29 -30.05
N GLU A 251 -13.18 0.80 -30.79
CA GLU A 251 -12.99 0.84 -32.24
C GLU A 251 -11.52 0.72 -32.65
N SER A 252 -10.59 0.88 -31.69
CA SER A 252 -9.14 0.70 -31.95
C SER A 252 -8.80 -0.73 -32.32
N ALA A 253 -7.63 -0.94 -32.92
CA ALA A 253 -7.18 -2.26 -33.34
C ALA A 253 -7.22 -3.29 -32.19
N LEU A 254 -7.70 -4.49 -32.50
CA LEU A 254 -7.75 -5.61 -31.56
C LEU A 254 -6.38 -6.29 -31.50
N TYR A 255 -5.88 -6.51 -30.30
CA TYR A 255 -4.68 -7.28 -30.07
C TYR A 255 -5.03 -8.79 -30.04
N ASN A 256 -4.63 -9.51 -31.07
CA ASN A 256 -4.93 -10.94 -31.23
C ASN A 256 -3.69 -11.85 -31.03
N GLY A 257 -2.61 -11.33 -30.49
CA GLY A 257 -1.34 -12.04 -30.30
C GLY A 257 -0.14 -11.14 -30.56
N ALA A 258 1.04 -11.72 -30.66
CA ALA A 258 2.30 -11.02 -30.85
C ALA A 258 2.25 -10.01 -32.01
N LEU A 259 2.70 -8.77 -31.75
CA LEU A 259 2.83 -7.72 -32.76
C LEU A 259 4.30 -7.56 -33.14
N GLU A 260 4.60 -7.65 -34.44
CA GLU A 260 5.93 -7.36 -34.97
C GLU A 260 6.17 -5.83 -35.02
N VAL A 261 7.34 -5.40 -34.60
CA VAL A 261 7.75 -3.99 -34.53
C VAL A 261 9.08 -3.80 -35.24
N GLY A 262 9.04 -3.21 -36.43
CA GLY A 262 10.22 -2.95 -37.26
C GLY A 262 10.64 -1.46 -37.29
N LYS A 263 9.90 -0.58 -36.61
CA LYS A 263 10.18 0.89 -36.54
C LYS A 263 9.88 1.43 -35.15
N THR A 264 10.44 2.58 -34.83
CA THR A 264 10.10 3.28 -33.59
C THR A 264 8.59 3.53 -33.52
N THR A 265 7.96 3.07 -32.42
CA THR A 265 6.51 3.09 -32.24
C THR A 265 6.15 3.42 -30.81
N ASP A 266 5.21 4.34 -30.63
CA ASP A 266 4.61 4.66 -29.34
C ASP A 266 3.27 3.90 -29.21
N PHE A 267 3.29 2.81 -28.46
CA PHE A 267 2.08 2.03 -28.23
C PHE A 267 1.30 2.56 -27.03
N ALA A 268 -0.03 2.55 -27.15
CA ALA A 268 -0.94 2.53 -26.01
C ALA A 268 -1.81 1.28 -26.09
N PHE A 269 -1.95 0.57 -24.98
CA PHE A 269 -2.80 -0.60 -24.84
C PHE A 269 -3.85 -0.37 -23.78
N ARG A 270 -5.04 -0.89 -23.98
CA ARG A 270 -6.14 -0.80 -23.03
C ARG A 270 -6.97 -2.07 -23.05
N THR A 271 -7.29 -2.59 -21.88
CA THR A 271 -8.13 -3.77 -21.73
C THR A 271 -9.59 -3.35 -21.57
N PHE A 272 -10.49 -4.10 -22.19
CA PHE A 272 -11.93 -3.91 -22.06
C PHE A 272 -12.56 -5.16 -21.48
N ARG A 273 -13.39 -4.99 -20.44
CA ARG A 273 -14.19 -6.07 -19.87
C ARG A 273 -15.34 -6.47 -20.80
N PRO A 274 -16.00 -7.64 -20.58
CA PRO A 274 -17.16 -8.06 -21.38
C PRO A 274 -18.31 -7.05 -21.39
N ASP A 275 -18.52 -6.28 -20.31
CA ASP A 275 -19.50 -5.20 -20.23
C ASP A 275 -19.08 -3.93 -20.99
N GLY A 276 -17.86 -3.94 -21.53
CA GLY A 276 -17.26 -2.85 -22.26
C GLY A 276 -16.61 -1.77 -21.43
N SER A 277 -16.55 -1.90 -20.11
CA SER A 277 -15.82 -0.96 -19.26
C SER A 277 -14.31 -1.09 -19.47
N PRO A 278 -13.58 0.03 -19.63
CA PRO A 278 -12.17 0.01 -19.93
C PRO A 278 -11.30 -0.01 -18.67
N SER A 279 -10.08 -0.58 -18.80
CA SER A 279 -8.98 -0.39 -17.84
C SER A 279 -8.34 0.99 -17.99
N ASP A 280 -7.35 1.28 -17.14
CA ASP A 280 -6.35 2.31 -17.46
C ASP A 280 -5.54 1.89 -18.69
N ALA A 281 -5.04 2.89 -19.43
CA ALA A 281 -4.19 2.61 -20.57
C ALA A 281 -2.73 2.41 -20.13
N VAL A 282 -2.12 1.37 -20.65
CA VAL A 282 -0.70 1.12 -20.53
C VAL A 282 0.01 1.73 -21.75
N ARG A 283 1.10 2.46 -21.54
CA ARG A 283 1.90 3.08 -22.58
C ARG A 283 3.31 2.50 -22.58
N THR A 284 3.80 2.16 -23.77
CA THR A 284 5.16 1.66 -23.96
C THR A 284 5.75 2.17 -25.25
N LYS A 285 7.01 2.53 -25.20
CA LYS A 285 7.75 3.00 -26.38
C LYS A 285 8.73 1.92 -26.85
N TYR A 286 8.68 1.62 -28.13
CA TYR A 286 9.65 0.78 -28.82
C TYR A 286 10.52 1.68 -29.69
N VAL A 287 11.81 1.68 -29.44
CA VAL A 287 12.78 2.56 -30.11
C VAL A 287 13.71 1.70 -30.98
N LYS A 288 13.61 1.87 -32.29
CA LYS A 288 14.59 1.30 -33.21
C LYS A 288 15.85 2.16 -33.17
N ALA A 289 16.94 1.58 -32.72
CA ALA A 289 18.22 2.28 -32.57
C ALA A 289 19.25 1.72 -33.58
N PRO A 290 20.16 2.58 -34.11
CA PRO A 290 21.32 2.11 -34.85
C PRO A 290 22.21 1.25 -33.95
N TYR A 291 22.90 0.28 -34.55
CA TYR A 291 23.74 -0.67 -33.81
C TYR A 291 24.73 0.01 -32.83
N ALA A 292 25.32 1.14 -33.25
CA ALA A 292 26.29 1.90 -32.45
C ALA A 292 25.64 2.54 -31.19
N GLU A 293 24.38 2.95 -31.25
CA GLU A 293 23.65 3.53 -30.12
C GLU A 293 23.15 2.48 -29.13
N ALA A 294 22.82 1.28 -29.63
CA ALA A 294 22.40 0.17 -28.79
C ALA A 294 23.52 -0.34 -27.85
N VAL A 295 24.78 -0.19 -28.25
CA VAL A 295 25.94 -0.62 -27.45
C VAL A 295 26.33 0.41 -26.39
N THR A 296 25.95 1.68 -26.56
CA THR A 296 26.31 2.78 -25.65
C THR A 296 25.21 3.18 -24.66
N ALA A 297 24.00 2.64 -24.79
CA ALA A 297 22.93 2.88 -23.85
C ALA A 297 23.24 2.21 -22.49
N PRO A 298 23.29 2.95 -21.37
CA PRO A 298 23.47 2.34 -20.07
C PRO A 298 22.32 1.42 -19.73
N ALA A 299 22.65 0.29 -19.09
CA ALA A 299 21.71 -0.73 -18.63
C ALA A 299 20.76 -0.22 -17.54
#